data_a11375e786c1ff1e5aba2af29543fc1b
#
_entry.id   a11375e786c1ff1e5aba2af29543fc1b
#
_cell.length_a   1.000
_cell.length_b   1.000
_cell.length_c   1.000
_cell.angle_alpha   90.00
_cell.angle_beta   90.00
_cell.angle_gamma   90.00
#
_symmetry.space_group_name_H-M   'P 1'
#
loop_
_entity.id
_entity.type
_entity.pdbx_description
1 polymer ?
#
loop_
_entity_poly.entity_id
_entity_poly.type
_entity_poly.pdbx_seq_one_letter_code
_entity_poly.pdbx_strand_id
1 'polypeptide(L)'
;MALAATRAAQLTTTGLESLGWTDAEAAQVAAHAHVARVFAVHRSDIEVRGPQGLDRIDRATAGGLDGVAVGDWLELTDGGGVARILERRNAITRKAAGEHVHRQVLSANVDRLLIVTSCNQEFSLRRLERYLVLACDCDVTPEIVLTKADLTDQVAGYADQAASLLAGVPVHAVDARSAEQVGALVASLRLGETLALIGSSGVGKSTLGNAIGAPNLETGAIRKLDDKGRHTTTVRAMFPLPSGALLIDNPGIRELQLTDCERGISRVFADVLSLAERCQFQDCQHGAEPGCAVREAIADGRLPARRLESLQDLRTEQARNAEILESKRQRARDIGHKYRKLNWSKRAKRGQ
;
A
#
# COMPACT_ATOMS: atom_id res chain seq x y z
N MET A 1 -8.44 -5.17 45.48
CA MET A 1 -7.60 -5.77 44.40
C MET A 1 -8.23 -5.67 43.02
N ALA A 2 -9.53 -5.82 42.83
CA ALA A 2 -10.19 -5.71 41.50
C ALA A 2 -10.12 -4.31 40.85
N LEU A 3 -10.26 -3.23 41.63
CA LEU A 3 -10.18 -1.84 41.13
C LEU A 3 -8.78 -1.44 40.65
N ALA A 4 -7.70 -2.01 41.21
CA ALA A 4 -6.34 -1.72 40.76
C ALA A 4 -6.00 -2.45 39.45
N ALA A 5 -6.52 -3.69 39.26
CA ALA A 5 -6.37 -4.44 38.00
C ALA A 5 -7.14 -3.79 36.83
N THR A 6 -8.35 -3.26 37.08
CA THR A 6 -9.14 -2.54 36.07
C THR A 6 -8.47 -1.22 35.65
N ARG A 7 -7.84 -0.51 36.59
CA ARG A 7 -7.13 0.74 36.31
C ARG A 7 -5.79 0.50 35.57
N ALA A 8 -5.09 -0.61 35.83
CA ALA A 8 -3.90 -1.00 35.11
C ALA A 8 -4.23 -1.45 33.67
N ALA A 9 -5.32 -2.20 33.47
CA ALA A 9 -5.80 -2.59 32.15
C ALA A 9 -6.26 -1.37 31.31
N GLN A 10 -6.93 -0.38 31.92
CA GLN A 10 -7.31 0.86 31.25
C GLN A 10 -6.12 1.76 30.88
N LEU A 11 -5.06 1.78 31.68
CA LEU A 11 -3.84 2.55 31.40
C LEU A 11 -3.00 1.95 30.26
N THR A 12 -3.11 0.65 29.99
CA THR A 12 -2.41 -0.01 28.87
C THR A 12 -3.10 0.20 27.53
N THR A 13 -4.41 0.35 27.48
CA THR A 13 -5.16 0.59 26.22
C THR A 13 -5.03 2.02 25.73
N THR A 14 -5.05 3.02 26.59
CA THR A 14 -5.03 4.45 26.23
C THR A 14 -3.74 4.85 25.45
N GLY A 15 -2.62 4.15 25.68
CA GLY A 15 -1.38 4.38 24.93
C GLY A 15 -1.35 3.72 23.54
N LEU A 16 -2.08 2.61 23.35
CA LEU A 16 -2.09 1.87 22.10
C LEU A 16 -3.04 2.47 21.05
N GLU A 17 -4.11 3.14 21.47
CA GLU A 17 -5.04 3.82 20.57
C GLU A 17 -4.33 4.88 19.71
N SER A 18 -3.40 5.63 20.30
CA SER A 18 -2.56 6.59 19.58
C SER A 18 -1.63 5.94 18.55
N LEU A 19 -1.40 4.64 18.68
CA LEU A 19 -0.64 3.81 17.74
C LEU A 19 -1.55 3.10 16.74
N GLY A 20 -2.88 3.33 16.76
CA GLY A 20 -3.85 2.74 15.85
C GLY A 20 -4.30 1.32 16.25
N TRP A 21 -4.25 1.00 17.54
CA TRP A 21 -4.82 -0.22 18.10
C TRP A 21 -6.34 -0.17 18.08
N THR A 22 -6.98 -1.23 17.62
CA THR A 22 -8.43 -1.36 17.52
C THR A 22 -8.93 -2.65 18.16
N ASP A 23 -10.24 -2.81 18.23
CA ASP A 23 -10.87 -4.03 18.73
C ASP A 23 -10.49 -5.27 17.89
N ALA A 24 -10.15 -5.08 16.62
CA ALA A 24 -9.72 -6.18 15.73
C ALA A 24 -8.37 -6.77 16.16
N GLU A 25 -7.42 -5.93 16.58
CA GLU A 25 -6.15 -6.40 17.14
C GLU A 25 -6.34 -6.92 18.56
N ALA A 26 -7.16 -6.27 19.38
CA ALA A 26 -7.45 -6.68 20.75
C ALA A 26 -8.07 -8.08 20.84
N ALA A 27 -8.92 -8.45 19.88
CA ALA A 27 -9.54 -9.77 19.82
C ALA A 27 -8.54 -10.92 19.56
N GLN A 28 -7.33 -10.61 19.11
CA GLN A 28 -6.32 -11.61 18.75
C GLN A 28 -5.37 -11.98 19.89
N VAL A 29 -5.37 -11.25 21.00
CA VAL A 29 -4.41 -11.41 22.10
C VAL A 29 -5.10 -11.49 23.45
N ALA A 30 -4.41 -12.03 24.45
CA ALA A 30 -4.88 -11.99 25.83
C ALA A 30 -4.85 -10.54 26.39
N ALA A 31 -5.72 -10.22 27.32
CA ALA A 31 -5.86 -8.86 27.88
C ALA A 31 -4.57 -8.27 28.50
N HIS A 32 -3.62 -9.12 28.86
CA HIS A 32 -2.32 -8.75 29.46
C HIS A 32 -1.13 -9.03 28.54
N ALA A 33 -1.38 -9.32 27.25
CA ALA A 33 -0.30 -9.57 26.31
C ALA A 33 0.56 -8.31 26.08
N HIS A 34 1.86 -8.52 25.96
CA HIS A 34 2.78 -7.47 25.54
C HIS A 34 2.69 -7.31 24.02
N VAL A 35 2.33 -6.12 23.57
CA VAL A 35 2.18 -5.84 22.14
C VAL A 35 2.95 -4.58 21.74
N ALA A 36 3.44 -4.56 20.50
CA ALA A 36 4.11 -3.41 19.93
C ALA A 36 3.82 -3.28 18.44
N ARG A 37 3.78 -2.06 17.93
CA ARG A 37 3.62 -1.76 16.51
C ARG A 37 4.96 -1.52 15.84
N VAL A 38 5.17 -2.05 14.64
CA VAL A 38 6.39 -1.89 13.85
C VAL A 38 6.40 -0.51 13.21
N PHE A 39 7.40 0.31 13.56
CA PHE A 39 7.60 1.67 13.07
C PHE A 39 8.63 1.76 11.95
N ALA A 40 9.70 0.95 12.00
CA ALA A 40 10.67 0.86 10.92
C ALA A 40 11.22 -0.55 10.77
N VAL A 41 11.56 -0.91 9.54
CA VAL A 41 12.18 -2.21 9.22
C VAL A 41 13.54 -1.95 8.59
N HIS A 42 14.60 -2.29 9.32
CA HIS A 42 15.98 -2.22 8.89
C HIS A 42 16.50 -3.60 8.45
N ARG A 43 17.73 -3.65 7.99
CA ARG A 43 18.35 -4.91 7.57
C ARG A 43 18.63 -5.84 8.76
N SER A 44 19.12 -5.29 9.86
CA SER A 44 19.55 -6.02 11.07
C SER A 44 18.49 -6.03 12.17
N ASP A 45 17.65 -5.00 12.23
CA ASP A 45 16.70 -4.80 13.32
C ASP A 45 15.37 -4.22 12.84
N ILE A 46 14.40 -4.17 13.75
CA ILE A 46 13.13 -3.46 13.58
C ILE A 46 12.94 -2.49 14.74
N GLU A 47 12.39 -1.32 14.44
CA GLU A 47 11.93 -0.39 15.46
C GLU A 47 10.46 -0.65 15.76
N VAL A 48 10.12 -0.80 17.02
CA VAL A 48 8.76 -1.04 17.49
C VAL A 48 8.35 0.00 18.52
N ARG A 49 7.08 0.30 18.60
CA ARG A 49 6.49 1.12 19.67
C ARG A 49 5.38 0.36 20.36
N GLY A 50 5.47 0.34 21.68
CA GLY A 50 4.43 -0.14 22.58
C GLY A 50 4.05 0.94 23.60
N PRO A 51 3.25 0.59 24.62
CA PRO A 51 2.85 1.53 25.69
C PRO A 51 4.03 2.12 26.47
N GLN A 52 5.16 1.41 26.48
CA GLN A 52 6.39 1.81 27.19
C GLN A 52 7.33 2.70 26.35
N GLY A 53 6.99 2.94 25.09
CA GLY A 53 7.76 3.79 24.16
C GLY A 53 8.38 3.04 22.99
N LEU A 54 9.49 3.57 22.48
CA LEU A 54 10.24 3.03 21.35
C LEU A 54 11.25 1.99 21.83
N ASP A 55 11.31 0.86 21.15
CA ASP A 55 12.30 -0.20 21.36
C ASP A 55 12.84 -0.72 20.03
N ARG A 56 13.96 -1.46 20.08
CA ARG A 56 14.60 -2.12 18.94
C ARG A 56 14.74 -3.60 19.16
N ILE A 57 14.32 -4.38 18.18
CA ILE A 57 14.38 -5.83 18.20
C ILE A 57 15.33 -6.31 17.10
N ASP A 58 16.38 -7.02 17.48
CA ASP A 58 17.33 -7.61 16.55
C ASP A 58 16.69 -8.80 15.81
N ARG A 59 16.75 -8.76 14.48
CA ARG A 59 16.14 -9.78 13.61
C ARG A 59 16.82 -11.14 13.67
N ALA A 60 18.11 -11.18 14.01
CA ALA A 60 18.85 -12.43 14.11
C ALA A 60 18.46 -13.25 15.36
N THR A 61 18.07 -12.55 16.44
CA THR A 61 17.73 -13.17 17.72
C THR A 61 16.25 -13.35 17.96
N ALA A 62 15.40 -12.56 17.29
CA ALA A 62 13.98 -12.48 17.62
C ALA A 62 13.12 -13.64 17.10
N GLY A 63 13.57 -14.42 16.11
CA GLY A 63 12.70 -15.45 15.49
C GLY A 63 11.38 -14.87 14.93
N GLY A 64 10.67 -15.59 14.10
CA GLY A 64 9.28 -15.27 13.73
C GLY A 64 9.03 -13.95 12.96
N LEU A 65 10.08 -13.27 12.49
CA LEU A 65 9.99 -11.98 11.77
C LEU A 65 9.96 -12.09 10.24
N ASP A 66 9.71 -13.29 9.72
CA ASP A 66 9.62 -13.47 8.27
C ASP A 66 8.40 -12.71 7.72
N GLY A 67 8.67 -11.83 6.75
CA GLY A 67 7.62 -11.03 6.13
C GLY A 67 7.10 -9.86 6.98
N VAL A 68 7.77 -9.50 8.09
CA VAL A 68 7.42 -8.32 8.87
C VAL A 68 7.48 -7.05 8.03
N ALA A 69 6.53 -6.16 8.23
CA ALA A 69 6.40 -4.88 7.53
C ALA A 69 6.10 -3.73 8.49
N VAL A 70 6.33 -2.51 8.03
CA VAL A 70 5.91 -1.31 8.77
C VAL A 70 4.39 -1.31 8.92
N GLY A 71 3.93 -1.03 10.13
CA GLY A 71 2.50 -1.06 10.48
C GLY A 71 2.01 -2.38 11.07
N ASP A 72 2.82 -3.45 11.06
CA ASP A 72 2.47 -4.71 11.72
C ASP A 72 2.34 -4.53 13.23
N TRP A 73 1.47 -5.32 13.82
CA TRP A 73 1.39 -5.53 15.25
C TRP A 73 2.07 -6.84 15.63
N LEU A 74 2.88 -6.80 16.65
CA LEU A 74 3.61 -7.94 17.18
C LEU A 74 3.10 -8.25 18.58
N GLU A 75 2.91 -9.53 18.87
CA GLU A 75 2.83 -10.05 20.22
C GLU A 75 4.24 -10.40 20.69
N LEU A 76 4.63 -9.87 21.84
CA LEU A 76 5.97 -10.05 22.40
C LEU A 76 5.94 -11.09 23.54
N THR A 77 7.04 -11.81 23.70
CA THR A 77 7.26 -12.67 24.87
C THR A 77 7.72 -11.85 26.07
N ASP A 78 7.62 -12.40 27.29
CA ASP A 78 8.11 -11.77 28.54
C ASP A 78 9.62 -11.44 28.49
N GLY A 79 10.38 -12.13 27.64
CA GLY A 79 11.80 -11.88 27.42
C GLY A 79 12.09 -10.83 26.31
N GLY A 80 11.07 -10.13 25.79
CA GLY A 80 11.22 -9.11 24.75
C GLY A 80 11.43 -9.67 23.32
N GLY A 81 11.35 -10.99 23.14
CA GLY A 81 11.34 -11.63 21.82
C GLY A 81 9.97 -11.50 21.15
N VAL A 82 9.88 -11.87 19.87
CA VAL A 82 8.62 -11.88 19.12
C VAL A 82 7.97 -13.26 19.17
N ALA A 83 6.76 -13.33 19.71
CA ALA A 83 5.96 -14.56 19.70
C ALA A 83 5.33 -14.77 18.32
N ARG A 84 4.71 -13.74 17.77
CA ARG A 84 4.09 -13.77 16.42
C ARG A 84 3.78 -12.37 15.89
N ILE A 85 3.54 -12.29 14.59
CA ILE A 85 2.90 -11.15 13.94
C ILE A 85 1.38 -11.37 14.01
N LEU A 86 0.61 -10.35 14.44
CA LEU A 86 -0.84 -10.43 14.49
C LEU A 86 -1.41 -10.43 13.05
N GLU A 87 -2.63 -10.95 12.89
CA GLU A 87 -3.33 -10.92 11.63
C GLU A 87 -3.58 -9.47 11.18
N ARG A 88 -3.22 -9.19 9.94
CA ARG A 88 -3.33 -7.87 9.35
C ARG A 88 -4.75 -7.59 8.90
N ARG A 89 -5.29 -6.41 9.19
CA ARG A 89 -6.57 -5.94 8.60
C ARG A 89 -6.44 -5.80 7.09
N ASN A 90 -5.31 -5.29 6.65
CA ASN A 90 -4.96 -5.14 5.23
C ASN A 90 -3.44 -5.06 5.05
N ALA A 91 -2.97 -5.19 3.81
CA ALA A 91 -1.56 -5.07 3.48
C ALA A 91 -1.36 -4.53 2.06
N ILE A 92 -0.57 -3.48 1.94
CA ILE A 92 -0.08 -3.01 0.64
C ILE A 92 1.11 -3.86 0.25
N THR A 93 1.01 -4.59 -0.87
CA THR A 93 2.03 -5.52 -1.33
C THR A 93 2.59 -5.13 -2.69
N ARG A 94 3.82 -5.51 -2.95
CA ARG A 94 4.41 -5.45 -4.29
C ARG A 94 5.04 -6.79 -4.66
N LYS A 95 5.23 -7.01 -5.95
CA LYS A 95 6.06 -8.10 -6.41
C LYS A 95 7.51 -7.82 -6.06
N ALA A 96 8.16 -8.73 -5.35
CA ALA A 96 9.58 -8.58 -5.04
C ALA A 96 10.41 -8.71 -6.33
N ALA A 97 11.43 -7.84 -6.48
CA ALA A 97 12.44 -8.00 -7.51
C ALA A 97 13.33 -9.20 -7.15
N GLY A 98 13.53 -10.15 -8.06
CA GLY A 98 14.41 -11.31 -7.86
C GLY A 98 13.88 -12.60 -8.48
N GLU A 99 14.66 -13.69 -8.34
CA GLU A 99 14.34 -15.03 -8.88
C GLU A 99 13.21 -15.71 -8.11
N HIS A 100 13.05 -15.42 -6.82
CA HIS A 100 11.99 -15.96 -6.00
C HIS A 100 10.77 -15.04 -6.00
N VAL A 101 9.64 -15.62 -6.42
CA VAL A 101 8.38 -14.90 -6.50
C VAL A 101 7.73 -14.86 -5.11
N HIS A 102 8.12 -13.87 -4.31
CA HIS A 102 7.42 -13.58 -3.08
C HIS A 102 6.72 -12.22 -3.19
N ARG A 103 5.45 -12.16 -2.74
CA ARG A 103 4.80 -10.86 -2.47
C ARG A 103 5.52 -10.24 -1.29
N GLN A 104 6.14 -9.08 -1.50
CA GLN A 104 6.73 -8.31 -0.42
C GLN A 104 5.65 -7.39 0.15
N VAL A 105 5.36 -7.53 1.43
CA VAL A 105 4.54 -6.56 2.14
C VAL A 105 5.34 -5.27 2.29
N LEU A 106 4.75 -4.16 1.86
CA LEU A 106 5.34 -2.82 1.96
C LEU A 106 4.93 -2.13 3.25
N SER A 107 3.64 -2.19 3.54
CA SER A 107 3.02 -1.65 4.74
C SER A 107 1.78 -2.45 5.09
N ALA A 108 1.42 -2.47 6.37
CA ALA A 108 0.29 -3.19 6.92
C ALA A 108 -0.59 -2.26 7.76
N ASN A 109 -1.86 -2.63 7.92
CA ASN A 109 -2.82 -1.93 8.78
C ASN A 109 -2.92 -0.44 8.45
N VAL A 110 -3.06 -0.13 7.14
CA VAL A 110 -3.22 1.21 6.59
C VAL A 110 -4.71 1.53 6.51
N ASP A 111 -5.13 2.67 7.05
CA ASP A 111 -6.55 3.09 7.03
C ASP A 111 -6.87 3.89 5.76
N ARG A 112 -6.00 4.84 5.38
CA ARG A 112 -6.17 5.66 4.18
C ARG A 112 -4.95 5.63 3.26
N LEU A 113 -5.20 5.55 1.96
CA LEU A 113 -4.20 5.72 0.91
C LEU A 113 -4.39 7.07 0.23
N LEU A 114 -3.52 8.03 0.54
CA LEU A 114 -3.51 9.32 -0.13
C LEU A 114 -2.83 9.18 -1.50
N ILE A 115 -3.64 9.19 -2.55
CA ILE A 115 -3.22 9.11 -3.94
C ILE A 115 -2.88 10.52 -4.42
N VAL A 116 -1.58 10.85 -4.43
CA VAL A 116 -1.09 12.19 -4.72
C VAL A 116 -0.77 12.31 -6.21
N THR A 117 -1.39 13.28 -6.85
CA THR A 117 -1.08 13.74 -8.21
C THR A 117 -1.01 15.26 -8.22
N SER A 118 -0.62 15.89 -9.33
CA SER A 118 -0.50 17.35 -9.40
C SER A 118 -1.30 17.93 -10.56
N CYS A 119 -1.82 19.16 -10.38
CA CYS A 119 -2.58 19.90 -11.38
C CYS A 119 -1.67 20.43 -12.50
N ASN A 120 -0.99 19.54 -13.22
CA ASN A 120 -0.11 19.86 -14.36
C ASN A 120 0.04 18.65 -15.30
N GLN A 121 1.07 18.62 -16.13
CA GLN A 121 1.36 17.52 -17.07
C GLN A 121 1.54 16.13 -16.40
N GLU A 122 1.78 16.08 -15.10
CA GLU A 122 1.84 14.83 -14.33
C GLU A 122 0.44 14.27 -13.95
N PHE A 123 -0.64 14.98 -14.27
CA PHE A 123 -2.00 14.46 -14.08
C PHE A 123 -2.27 13.33 -15.07
N SER A 124 -2.71 12.19 -14.59
CA SER A 124 -3.01 11.04 -15.45
C SER A 124 -4.12 10.18 -14.84
N LEU A 125 -5.26 10.15 -15.52
CA LEU A 125 -6.42 9.34 -15.11
C LEU A 125 -6.08 7.84 -15.07
N ARG A 126 -5.29 7.32 -16.03
CA ARG A 126 -4.82 5.92 -16.02
C ARG A 126 -4.01 5.58 -14.78
N ARG A 127 -3.14 6.50 -14.32
CA ARG A 127 -2.39 6.29 -13.07
C ARG A 127 -3.29 6.33 -11.85
N LEU A 128 -4.24 7.26 -11.81
CA LEU A 128 -5.22 7.34 -10.74
C LEU A 128 -6.08 6.07 -10.65
N GLU A 129 -6.62 5.60 -11.78
CA GLU A 129 -7.36 4.33 -11.87
C GLU A 129 -6.55 3.16 -11.32
N ARG A 130 -5.27 3.08 -11.67
CA ARG A 130 -4.35 2.05 -11.20
C ARG A 130 -4.15 2.10 -9.68
N TYR A 131 -3.99 3.29 -9.11
CA TYR A 131 -3.85 3.44 -7.66
C TYR A 131 -5.16 3.18 -6.92
N LEU A 132 -6.30 3.55 -7.50
CA LEU A 132 -7.62 3.22 -6.98
C LEU A 132 -7.85 1.70 -6.96
N VAL A 133 -7.50 1.00 -8.04
CA VAL A 133 -7.55 -0.47 -8.10
C VAL A 133 -6.72 -1.09 -6.98
N LEU A 134 -5.49 -0.61 -6.78
CA LEU A 134 -4.64 -1.08 -5.68
C LEU A 134 -5.29 -0.86 -4.31
N ALA A 135 -5.78 0.35 -4.04
CA ALA A 135 -6.40 0.67 -2.76
C ALA A 135 -7.60 -0.22 -2.48
N CYS A 136 -8.49 -0.36 -3.46
CA CYS A 136 -9.68 -1.21 -3.37
C CYS A 136 -9.34 -2.69 -3.20
N ASP A 137 -8.28 -3.17 -3.86
CA ASP A 137 -7.85 -4.57 -3.77
C ASP A 137 -7.23 -4.89 -2.40
N CYS A 138 -6.56 -3.91 -1.80
CA CYS A 138 -5.94 -4.02 -0.49
C CYS A 138 -6.89 -3.68 0.68
N ASP A 139 -8.17 -3.36 0.45
CA ASP A 139 -9.13 -2.87 1.46
C ASP A 139 -8.64 -1.63 2.22
N VAL A 140 -8.00 -0.70 1.50
CA VAL A 140 -7.57 0.59 2.04
C VAL A 140 -8.45 1.69 1.46
N THR A 141 -8.93 2.60 2.30
CA THR A 141 -9.76 3.73 1.84
C THR A 141 -8.94 4.69 0.99
N PRO A 142 -9.27 4.89 -0.31
CA PRO A 142 -8.53 5.83 -1.15
C PRO A 142 -9.03 7.26 -0.97
N GLU A 143 -8.11 8.21 -1.01
CA GLU A 143 -8.38 9.64 -1.18
C GLU A 143 -7.43 10.21 -2.21
N ILE A 144 -7.92 11.09 -3.10
CA ILE A 144 -7.10 11.73 -4.13
C ILE A 144 -6.70 13.11 -3.65
N VAL A 145 -5.40 13.40 -3.70
CA VAL A 145 -4.86 14.72 -3.36
C VAL A 145 -4.21 15.34 -4.59
N LEU A 146 -4.81 16.41 -5.08
CA LEU A 146 -4.34 17.22 -6.20
C LEU A 146 -3.44 18.33 -5.65
N THR A 147 -2.15 18.19 -5.81
CA THR A 147 -1.16 19.19 -5.38
C THR A 147 -0.90 20.22 -6.45
N LYS A 148 -0.15 21.28 -6.11
CA LYS A 148 0.19 22.38 -7.03
C LYS A 148 -1.07 23.06 -7.61
N ALA A 149 -2.13 23.13 -6.82
CA ALA A 149 -3.37 23.78 -7.19
C ALA A 149 -3.19 25.30 -7.44
N ASP A 150 -2.15 25.88 -6.85
CA ASP A 150 -1.74 27.27 -7.03
C ASP A 150 -1.14 27.61 -8.41
N LEU A 151 -0.79 26.60 -9.20
CA LEU A 151 -0.10 26.78 -10.49
C LEU A 151 -1.05 26.77 -11.71
N THR A 152 -2.37 26.69 -11.49
CA THR A 152 -3.35 26.62 -12.58
C THR A 152 -4.72 27.14 -12.16
N ASP A 153 -5.44 27.74 -13.11
CA ASP A 153 -6.84 28.15 -12.94
C ASP A 153 -7.83 26.99 -13.24
N GLN A 154 -7.34 25.83 -13.69
CA GLN A 154 -8.16 24.68 -14.10
C GLN A 154 -8.35 23.63 -12.99
N VAL A 155 -8.15 24.00 -11.75
CA VAL A 155 -8.22 23.06 -10.59
C VAL A 155 -9.53 22.28 -10.54
N ALA A 156 -10.66 22.97 -10.77
CA ALA A 156 -11.99 22.36 -10.79
C ALA A 156 -12.08 21.23 -11.84
N GLY A 157 -11.56 21.47 -13.06
CA GLY A 157 -11.56 20.48 -14.12
C GLY A 157 -10.71 19.23 -13.80
N TYR A 158 -9.58 19.40 -13.11
CA TYR A 158 -8.81 18.25 -12.59
C TYR A 158 -9.57 17.49 -11.51
N ALA A 159 -10.22 18.22 -10.59
CA ALA A 159 -11.00 17.62 -9.50
C ALA A 159 -12.20 16.82 -10.05
N ASP A 160 -12.96 17.37 -10.98
CA ASP A 160 -14.11 16.71 -11.61
C ASP A 160 -13.70 15.43 -12.34
N GLN A 161 -12.60 15.49 -13.11
CA GLN A 161 -12.06 14.31 -13.79
C GLN A 161 -11.62 13.24 -12.79
N ALA A 162 -10.95 13.61 -11.70
CA ALA A 162 -10.53 12.66 -10.66
C ALA A 162 -11.74 12.04 -9.95
N ALA A 163 -12.73 12.85 -9.58
CA ALA A 163 -13.95 12.41 -8.89
C ALA A 163 -14.80 11.45 -9.76
N SER A 164 -14.74 11.60 -11.09
CA SER A 164 -15.47 10.74 -12.02
C SER A 164 -14.96 9.29 -12.08
N LEU A 165 -13.78 8.99 -11.54
CA LEU A 165 -13.15 7.67 -11.65
C LEU A 165 -13.79 6.62 -10.76
N LEU A 166 -14.17 7.01 -9.55
CA LEU A 166 -14.82 6.13 -8.56
C LEU A 166 -15.70 6.96 -7.64
N ALA A 167 -16.99 6.68 -7.65
CA ALA A 167 -17.95 7.38 -6.81
C ALA A 167 -17.61 7.26 -5.31
N GLY A 168 -17.75 8.36 -4.58
CA GLY A 168 -17.52 8.41 -3.14
C GLY A 168 -16.06 8.54 -2.70
N VAL A 169 -15.11 8.63 -3.63
CA VAL A 169 -13.71 8.93 -3.29
C VAL A 169 -13.54 10.44 -3.08
N PRO A 170 -13.07 10.87 -1.91
CA PRO A 170 -12.77 12.27 -1.66
C PRO A 170 -11.64 12.76 -2.56
N VAL A 171 -11.79 13.99 -3.09
CA VAL A 171 -10.78 14.67 -3.89
C VAL A 171 -10.46 16.01 -3.24
N HIS A 172 -9.22 16.20 -2.84
CA HIS A 172 -8.71 17.39 -2.18
C HIS A 172 -7.75 18.12 -3.12
N ALA A 173 -8.05 19.38 -3.45
CA ALA A 173 -7.11 20.23 -4.16
C ALA A 173 -6.35 21.10 -3.16
N VAL A 174 -5.01 21.02 -3.15
CA VAL A 174 -4.19 21.60 -2.09
C VAL A 174 -2.93 22.24 -2.66
N ASP A 175 -2.68 23.50 -2.32
CA ASP A 175 -1.31 24.03 -2.30
C ASP A 175 -0.62 23.51 -1.01
N ALA A 176 0.30 22.56 -1.18
CA ALA A 176 1.02 21.97 -0.05
C ALA A 176 1.92 22.97 0.73
N ARG A 177 2.01 24.22 0.27
CA ARG A 177 2.71 25.32 0.96
C ARG A 177 1.74 26.23 1.73
N SER A 178 0.44 26.08 1.50
CA SER A 178 -0.60 26.82 2.22
C SER A 178 -0.99 26.09 3.51
N ALA A 179 -0.63 26.66 4.65
CA ALA A 179 -0.98 26.10 5.96
C ALA A 179 -2.50 25.95 6.16
N GLU A 180 -3.32 26.85 5.60
CA GLU A 180 -4.76 26.81 5.67
C GLU A 180 -5.34 25.60 4.91
N GLN A 181 -4.93 25.40 3.64
CA GLN A 181 -5.43 24.30 2.81
C GLN A 181 -4.95 22.94 3.33
N VAL A 182 -3.71 22.85 3.77
CA VAL A 182 -3.17 21.65 4.44
C VAL A 182 -3.90 21.41 5.76
N GLY A 183 -4.23 22.47 6.53
CA GLY A 183 -4.98 22.38 7.77
C GLY A 183 -6.35 21.73 7.59
N ALA A 184 -7.06 22.00 6.49
CA ALA A 184 -8.34 21.35 6.18
C ALA A 184 -8.20 19.84 5.96
N LEU A 185 -7.14 19.39 5.29
CA LEU A 185 -6.82 17.96 5.14
C LEU A 185 -6.48 17.35 6.50
N VAL A 186 -5.61 17.99 7.28
CA VAL A 186 -5.20 17.53 8.62
C VAL A 186 -6.37 17.42 9.58
N ALA A 187 -7.34 18.36 9.54
CA ALA A 187 -8.53 18.35 10.40
C ALA A 187 -9.43 17.10 10.18
N SER A 188 -9.31 16.42 9.03
CA SER A 188 -10.04 15.18 8.76
C SER A 188 -9.38 13.94 9.38
N LEU A 189 -8.14 14.03 9.87
CA LEU A 189 -7.36 12.93 10.40
C LEU A 189 -7.74 12.61 11.85
N ARG A 190 -7.76 11.33 12.20
CA ARG A 190 -8.10 10.84 13.53
C ARG A 190 -6.87 10.38 14.28
N LEU A 191 -6.96 10.38 15.61
CA LEU A 191 -5.94 9.79 16.47
C LEU A 191 -5.69 8.31 16.10
N GLY A 192 -4.43 7.93 15.92
CA GLY A 192 -4.02 6.57 15.59
C GLY A 192 -4.33 6.14 14.15
N GLU A 193 -5.02 6.96 13.35
CA GLU A 193 -5.30 6.65 11.95
C GLU A 193 -4.01 6.57 11.14
N THR A 194 -3.84 5.51 10.37
CA THR A 194 -2.62 5.24 9.61
C THR A 194 -2.80 5.60 8.15
N LEU A 195 -1.98 6.52 7.67
CA LEU A 195 -1.94 7.02 6.31
C LEU A 195 -0.76 6.44 5.54
N ALA A 196 -0.94 6.20 4.24
CA ALA A 196 0.17 5.96 3.33
C ALA A 196 0.07 6.89 2.12
N LEU A 197 1.22 7.34 1.58
CA LEU A 197 1.29 8.19 0.39
C LEU A 197 1.69 7.37 -0.83
N ILE A 198 0.97 7.55 -1.94
CA ILE A 198 1.31 6.99 -3.24
C ILE A 198 1.21 8.06 -4.33
N GLY A 199 1.98 7.92 -5.40
CA GLY A 199 1.96 8.83 -6.56
C GLY A 199 3.31 8.87 -7.27
N SER A 200 3.34 9.48 -8.45
CA SER A 200 4.55 9.61 -9.28
C SER A 200 5.64 10.46 -8.62
N SER A 201 6.84 10.43 -9.19
CA SER A 201 7.90 11.36 -8.77
C SER A 201 7.52 12.78 -9.14
N GLY A 202 7.89 13.74 -8.28
CA GLY A 202 7.69 15.15 -8.59
C GLY A 202 6.27 15.69 -8.41
N VAL A 203 5.29 14.84 -8.06
CA VAL A 203 3.91 15.30 -7.78
C VAL A 203 3.72 15.97 -6.42
N GLY A 204 4.76 16.12 -5.61
CA GLY A 204 4.68 16.84 -4.34
C GLY A 204 4.39 16.00 -3.10
N LYS A 205 4.54 14.66 -3.13
CA LYS A 205 4.33 13.77 -1.96
C LYS A 205 5.13 14.19 -0.74
N SER A 206 6.44 14.38 -0.89
CA SER A 206 7.30 14.77 0.24
C SER A 206 6.95 16.16 0.76
N THR A 207 6.61 17.10 -0.14
CA THR A 207 6.15 18.44 0.26
C THR A 207 4.86 18.33 1.07
N LEU A 208 3.89 17.55 0.60
CA LEU A 208 2.64 17.30 1.31
C LEU A 208 2.89 16.60 2.65
N GLY A 209 3.72 15.55 2.67
CA GLY A 209 4.06 14.83 3.91
C GLY A 209 4.70 15.74 4.96
N ASN A 210 5.65 16.59 4.54
CA ASN A 210 6.26 17.58 5.44
C ASN A 210 5.24 18.62 5.93
N ALA A 211 4.33 19.05 5.05
CA ALA A 211 3.30 20.03 5.38
C ALA A 211 2.27 19.49 6.39
N ILE A 212 1.93 18.20 6.35
CA ILE A 212 1.06 17.56 7.35
C ILE A 212 1.80 17.19 8.65
N GLY A 213 3.11 17.47 8.73
CA GLY A 213 3.90 17.36 9.95
C GLY A 213 4.81 16.14 10.03
N ALA A 214 5.03 15.40 8.96
CA ALA A 214 6.04 14.35 8.95
C ALA A 214 7.45 14.97 8.97
N PRO A 215 8.38 14.44 9.79
CA PRO A 215 9.73 15.03 9.88
C PRO A 215 10.54 14.72 8.62
N ASN A 216 10.99 15.77 7.94
CA ASN A 216 12.05 15.74 6.91
C ASN A 216 11.93 14.63 5.85
N LEU A 217 10.74 14.45 5.28
CA LEU A 217 10.63 13.65 4.07
C LEU A 217 11.42 14.34 2.96
N GLU A 218 12.40 13.66 2.37
CA GLU A 218 13.27 14.24 1.34
C GLU A 218 12.44 14.75 0.14
N THR A 219 12.40 16.06 -0.02
CA THR A 219 11.75 16.70 -1.16
C THR A 219 12.66 16.60 -2.37
N GLY A 220 12.24 15.95 -3.39
CA GLY A 220 12.75 15.66 -4.71
C GLY A 220 14.16 16.14 -5.09
N ALA A 221 14.86 15.70 -6.03
CA ALA A 221 16.16 16.04 -6.62
C ALA A 221 17.43 15.76 -5.80
N ILE A 222 17.41 15.63 -4.49
CA ILE A 222 18.61 15.32 -3.71
C ILE A 222 18.49 13.92 -3.09
N ARG A 223 18.34 12.90 -3.93
CA ARG A 223 18.96 11.62 -3.61
C ARG A 223 20.43 11.78 -3.96
N LYS A 224 21.20 12.38 -3.05
CA LYS A 224 22.64 12.39 -3.18
C LYS A 224 23.07 10.93 -3.27
N LEU A 225 23.60 10.57 -4.43
CA LEU A 225 24.58 9.51 -4.51
C LEU A 225 25.66 9.90 -3.52
N ASP A 226 25.83 9.16 -2.44
CA ASP A 226 27.07 9.23 -1.69
C ASP A 226 28.18 8.98 -2.70
N ASP A 227 29.30 9.71 -2.60
CA ASP A 227 30.48 9.67 -3.48
C ASP A 227 31.06 8.25 -3.71
N LYS A 228 30.42 7.21 -3.22
CA LYS A 228 30.81 5.80 -3.33
C LYS A 228 29.82 4.90 -4.11
N GLY A 229 28.82 5.47 -4.82
CA GLY A 229 27.94 4.69 -5.70
C GLY A 229 27.10 3.61 -4.99
N ARG A 230 26.94 3.64 -3.66
CA ARG A 230 26.09 2.73 -2.90
C ARG A 230 24.68 3.29 -2.90
N HIS A 231 23.74 2.55 -3.47
CA HIS A 231 22.30 2.75 -3.29
C HIS A 231 22.00 2.77 -1.79
N THR A 232 21.74 3.94 -1.22
CA THR A 232 21.24 4.07 0.13
C THR A 232 19.90 3.37 0.16
N THR A 233 19.81 2.25 0.86
CA THR A 233 18.57 1.49 1.04
C THR A 233 17.61 2.38 1.80
N THR A 234 16.62 2.92 1.11
CA THR A 234 15.62 3.82 1.70
C THR A 234 14.81 3.01 2.70
N VAL A 235 15.01 3.27 3.98
CA VAL A 235 14.29 2.65 5.09
C VAL A 235 12.83 3.05 4.99
N ARG A 236 11.92 2.08 5.11
CA ARG A 236 10.49 2.37 5.28
C ARG A 236 10.25 2.63 6.74
N ALA A 237 9.57 3.73 7.02
CA ALA A 237 9.30 4.13 8.39
C ALA A 237 7.90 4.73 8.53
N MET A 238 7.36 4.62 9.73
CA MET A 238 6.13 5.25 10.18
C MET A 238 6.47 6.43 11.08
N PHE A 239 5.76 7.53 10.90
CA PHE A 239 5.97 8.77 11.65
C PHE A 239 4.67 9.19 12.32
N PRO A 240 4.69 9.52 13.62
CA PRO A 240 3.55 10.17 14.26
C PRO A 240 3.44 11.62 13.75
N LEU A 241 2.23 12.04 13.43
CA LEU A 241 1.90 13.39 13.01
C LEU A 241 1.41 14.22 14.22
N PRO A 242 1.52 15.56 14.17
CA PRO A 242 0.99 16.43 15.22
C PRO A 242 -0.52 16.29 15.45
N SER A 243 -1.27 15.85 14.44
CA SER A 243 -2.70 15.51 14.56
C SER A 243 -2.99 14.27 15.40
N GLY A 244 -1.96 13.48 15.74
CA GLY A 244 -2.09 12.18 16.36
C GLY A 244 -2.31 11.02 15.38
N ALA A 245 -2.43 11.29 14.08
CA ALA A 245 -2.40 10.26 13.04
C ALA A 245 -0.97 9.76 12.79
N LEU A 246 -0.84 8.70 12.01
CA LEU A 246 0.42 8.06 11.68
C LEU A 246 0.61 8.09 10.16
N LEU A 247 1.81 8.43 9.69
CA LEU A 247 2.14 8.41 8.27
C LEU A 247 3.21 7.36 7.98
N ILE A 248 2.94 6.47 7.03
CA ILE A 248 3.94 5.54 6.49
C ILE A 248 4.51 6.14 5.22
N ASP A 249 5.82 6.43 5.23
CA ASP A 249 6.55 6.73 3.99
C ASP A 249 6.95 5.42 3.32
N ASN A 250 6.41 5.22 2.14
CA ASN A 250 6.67 4.06 1.30
C ASN A 250 7.52 4.46 0.08
N PRO A 251 8.83 4.66 0.21
CA PRO A 251 9.67 4.96 -0.95
C PRO A 251 9.64 3.79 -1.94
N GLY A 252 9.51 4.10 -3.23
CA GLY A 252 9.59 3.10 -4.30
C GLY A 252 8.27 2.42 -4.68
N ILE A 253 7.10 2.88 -4.24
CA ILE A 253 5.79 2.41 -4.74
C ILE A 253 5.53 2.84 -6.22
N ARG A 254 6.53 3.39 -6.91
CA ARG A 254 6.40 3.85 -8.31
C ARG A 254 6.04 2.74 -9.31
N GLU A 255 6.45 1.52 -9.03
CA GLU A 255 6.30 0.36 -9.90
C GLU A 255 5.50 -0.75 -9.20
N LEU A 256 4.28 -0.41 -8.77
CA LEU A 256 3.34 -1.43 -8.34
C LEU A 256 2.88 -2.21 -9.58
N GLN A 257 3.48 -3.37 -9.77
CA GLN A 257 2.92 -4.35 -10.69
C GLN A 257 1.66 -4.92 -10.05
N LEU A 258 0.52 -4.56 -10.61
CA LEU A 258 -0.75 -5.13 -10.21
C LEU A 258 -0.76 -6.61 -10.59
N THR A 259 -0.92 -7.47 -9.62
CA THR A 259 -1.07 -8.91 -9.82
C THR A 259 -2.23 -9.39 -8.99
N ASP A 260 -3.18 -10.08 -9.62
CA ASP A 260 -4.32 -10.67 -8.93
C ASP A 260 -5.14 -9.62 -8.14
N CYS A 261 -5.59 -8.58 -8.85
CA CYS A 261 -6.35 -7.44 -8.29
C CYS A 261 -7.78 -7.35 -8.87
N GLU A 262 -8.42 -8.50 -9.08
CA GLU A 262 -9.76 -8.61 -9.67
C GLU A 262 -10.81 -7.85 -8.85
N ARG A 263 -10.71 -7.87 -7.51
CA ARG A 263 -11.63 -7.16 -6.64
C ARG A 263 -11.51 -5.64 -6.83
N GLY A 264 -10.28 -5.13 -6.90
CA GLY A 264 -10.03 -3.72 -7.15
C GLY A 264 -10.52 -3.29 -8.53
N ILE A 265 -10.27 -4.09 -9.58
CA ILE A 265 -10.77 -3.85 -10.94
C ILE A 265 -12.31 -3.83 -10.95
N SER A 266 -12.94 -4.82 -10.34
CA SER A 266 -14.41 -4.91 -10.31
C SER A 266 -15.05 -3.69 -9.66
N ARG A 267 -14.41 -3.13 -8.63
CA ARG A 267 -14.91 -1.95 -7.94
C ARG A 267 -14.68 -0.66 -8.73
N VAL A 268 -13.47 -0.45 -9.25
CA VAL A 268 -13.10 0.78 -9.95
C VAL A 268 -13.75 0.88 -11.34
N PHE A 269 -13.92 -0.24 -12.03
CA PHE A 269 -14.50 -0.31 -13.37
C PHE A 269 -15.91 -0.90 -13.39
N ALA A 270 -16.66 -0.76 -12.29
CA ALA A 270 -18.04 -1.24 -12.19
C ALA A 270 -18.94 -0.65 -13.29
N ASP A 271 -18.68 0.57 -13.73
CA ASP A 271 -19.36 1.24 -14.85
C ASP A 271 -19.20 0.47 -16.16
N VAL A 272 -17.99 0.05 -16.51
CA VAL A 272 -17.70 -0.74 -17.72
C VAL A 272 -18.25 -2.16 -17.59
N LEU A 273 -18.03 -2.79 -16.42
CA LEU A 273 -18.41 -4.18 -16.20
C LEU A 273 -19.92 -4.40 -16.18
N SER A 274 -20.69 -3.47 -15.60
CA SER A 274 -22.15 -3.53 -15.63
C SER A 274 -22.74 -3.36 -17.05
N LEU A 275 -22.03 -2.66 -17.94
CA LEU A 275 -22.36 -2.61 -19.36
C LEU A 275 -21.99 -3.91 -20.07
N ALA A 276 -20.83 -4.50 -19.71
CA ALA A 276 -20.36 -5.75 -20.29
C ALA A 276 -21.32 -6.93 -20.05
N GLU A 277 -21.97 -6.97 -18.91
CA GLU A 277 -23.02 -7.99 -18.59
C GLU A 277 -24.22 -7.94 -19.55
N ARG A 278 -24.43 -6.83 -20.24
CA ARG A 278 -25.52 -6.62 -21.20
C ARG A 278 -25.13 -6.84 -22.66
N CYS A 279 -23.88 -7.24 -22.92
CA CYS A 279 -23.46 -7.62 -24.27
C CYS A 279 -24.21 -8.88 -24.75
N GLN A 280 -24.46 -8.95 -26.05
CA GLN A 280 -25.12 -10.10 -26.67
C GLN A 280 -24.35 -11.40 -26.47
N PHE A 281 -23.01 -11.35 -26.43
CA PHE A 281 -22.14 -12.50 -26.26
C PHE A 281 -21.45 -12.45 -24.87
N GLN A 282 -21.41 -13.57 -24.16
CA GLN A 282 -20.77 -13.66 -22.84
C GLN A 282 -19.24 -13.50 -22.90
N ASP A 283 -18.63 -13.86 -24.02
CA ASP A 283 -17.19 -13.75 -24.28
C ASP A 283 -16.80 -12.50 -25.08
N CYS A 284 -17.69 -11.49 -25.12
CA CYS A 284 -17.48 -10.25 -25.84
C CYS A 284 -16.19 -9.54 -25.39
N GLN A 285 -15.28 -9.28 -26.33
CA GLN A 285 -14.03 -8.57 -26.07
C GLN A 285 -14.19 -7.04 -26.26
N HIS A 286 -15.40 -6.58 -26.57
CA HIS A 286 -15.74 -5.17 -26.82
C HIS A 286 -14.94 -4.55 -28.00
N GLY A 287 -14.57 -5.39 -28.97
CA GLY A 287 -13.91 -4.99 -30.22
C GLY A 287 -14.91 -4.52 -31.28
N ALA A 288 -15.23 -5.41 -32.23
CA ALA A 288 -16.17 -5.15 -33.34
C ALA A 288 -17.41 -6.05 -33.29
N GLU A 289 -17.67 -6.72 -32.16
CA GLU A 289 -18.77 -7.67 -31.99
C GLU A 289 -20.12 -6.94 -32.09
N PRO A 290 -21.08 -7.48 -32.85
CA PRO A 290 -22.43 -6.93 -32.94
C PRO A 290 -23.13 -7.06 -31.58
N GLY A 291 -24.00 -6.09 -31.22
CA GLY A 291 -24.71 -6.10 -29.96
C GLY A 291 -23.83 -5.92 -28.71
N CYS A 292 -22.68 -5.26 -28.88
CA CYS A 292 -21.80 -4.91 -27.75
C CYS A 292 -22.32 -3.67 -27.02
N ALA A 293 -22.89 -3.83 -25.82
CA ALA A 293 -23.46 -2.75 -25.02
C ALA A 293 -22.43 -1.74 -24.55
N VAL A 294 -21.16 -2.15 -24.35
CA VAL A 294 -20.07 -1.25 -24.00
C VAL A 294 -19.75 -0.30 -25.16
N ARG A 295 -19.64 -0.82 -26.39
CA ARG A 295 -19.40 -0.01 -27.59
C ARG A 295 -20.56 0.95 -27.89
N GLU A 296 -21.77 0.49 -27.72
CA GLU A 296 -22.97 1.34 -27.83
C GLU A 296 -22.92 2.50 -26.83
N ALA A 297 -22.62 2.21 -25.56
CA ALA A 297 -22.48 3.24 -24.54
C ALA A 297 -21.35 4.25 -24.84
N ILE A 298 -20.27 3.81 -25.47
CA ILE A 298 -19.20 4.71 -25.95
C ILE A 298 -19.70 5.57 -27.10
N ALA A 299 -20.39 4.99 -28.08
CA ALA A 299 -20.91 5.73 -29.22
C ALA A 299 -21.95 6.79 -28.83
N ASP A 300 -22.77 6.51 -27.82
CA ASP A 300 -23.78 7.41 -27.25
C ASP A 300 -23.19 8.44 -26.27
N GLY A 301 -21.88 8.38 -25.98
CA GLY A 301 -21.21 9.29 -25.02
C GLY A 301 -21.53 9.01 -23.54
N ARG A 302 -22.22 7.88 -23.22
CA ARG A 302 -22.52 7.46 -21.84
C ARG A 302 -21.30 6.90 -21.10
N LEU A 303 -20.33 6.35 -21.84
CA LEU A 303 -19.06 5.84 -21.31
C LEU A 303 -17.90 6.45 -22.10
N PRO A 304 -16.92 7.10 -21.44
CA PRO A 304 -15.71 7.56 -22.13
C PRO A 304 -14.89 6.37 -22.66
N ALA A 305 -14.47 6.39 -23.93
CA ALA A 305 -13.71 5.30 -24.56
C ALA A 305 -12.45 4.92 -23.77
N ARG A 306 -11.77 5.91 -23.18
CA ARG A 306 -10.57 5.72 -22.34
C ARG A 306 -10.79 4.76 -21.16
N ARG A 307 -12.04 4.63 -20.66
CA ARG A 307 -12.36 3.73 -19.53
C ARG A 307 -12.20 2.27 -19.94
N LEU A 308 -12.72 1.92 -21.13
CA LEU A 308 -12.54 0.58 -21.70
C LEU A 308 -11.06 0.30 -21.96
N GLU A 309 -10.34 1.27 -22.58
CA GLU A 309 -8.91 1.14 -22.86
C GLU A 309 -8.10 0.91 -21.57
N SER A 310 -8.36 1.69 -20.51
CA SER A 310 -7.69 1.52 -19.23
C SER A 310 -7.95 0.15 -18.60
N LEU A 311 -9.18 -0.35 -18.67
CA LEU A 311 -9.52 -1.69 -18.18
C LEU A 311 -8.79 -2.78 -18.97
N GLN A 312 -8.75 -2.69 -20.30
CA GLN A 312 -8.07 -3.64 -21.18
C GLN A 312 -6.55 -3.64 -20.95
N ASP A 313 -5.95 -2.45 -20.80
CA ASP A 313 -4.53 -2.30 -20.46
C ASP A 313 -4.18 -2.97 -19.12
N LEU A 314 -5.00 -2.76 -18.09
CA LEU A 314 -4.80 -3.37 -16.77
C LEU A 314 -4.95 -4.90 -16.82
N ARG A 315 -5.95 -5.42 -17.51
CA ARG A 315 -6.13 -6.88 -17.70
C ARG A 315 -4.97 -7.51 -18.47
N THR A 316 -4.51 -6.84 -19.53
CA THR A 316 -3.35 -7.29 -20.32
C THR A 316 -2.09 -7.31 -19.46
N GLU A 317 -1.87 -6.29 -18.64
CA GLU A 317 -0.75 -6.26 -17.71
C GLU A 317 -0.83 -7.38 -16.66
N GLN A 318 -2.01 -7.63 -16.09
CA GLN A 318 -2.21 -8.74 -15.15
C GLN A 318 -1.91 -10.10 -15.79
N ALA A 319 -2.44 -10.37 -16.98
CA ALA A 319 -2.20 -11.61 -17.70
C ALA A 319 -0.69 -11.81 -17.95
N ARG A 320 0.01 -10.79 -18.45
CA ARG A 320 1.46 -10.82 -18.64
C ARG A 320 2.23 -11.05 -17.34
N ASN A 321 1.81 -10.40 -16.25
CA ASN A 321 2.42 -10.60 -14.95
C ASN A 321 2.20 -12.00 -14.40
N ALA A 322 1.02 -12.59 -14.62
CA ALA A 322 0.70 -13.97 -14.24
C ALA A 322 1.57 -14.99 -15.01
N GLU A 323 1.74 -14.83 -16.32
CA GLU A 323 2.60 -15.68 -17.17
C GLU A 323 4.07 -15.63 -16.72
N ILE A 324 4.59 -14.43 -16.46
CA ILE A 324 5.96 -14.25 -15.93
C ILE A 324 6.11 -14.97 -14.59
N LEU A 325 5.07 -14.92 -13.76
CA LEU A 325 5.04 -15.55 -12.46
C LEU A 325 5.11 -17.08 -12.58
N GLU A 326 4.25 -17.63 -13.42
CA GLU A 326 4.18 -19.07 -13.69
C GLU A 326 5.51 -19.61 -14.26
N SER A 327 6.08 -18.91 -15.24
CA SER A 327 7.38 -19.30 -15.83
C SER A 327 8.53 -19.28 -14.82
N LYS A 328 8.54 -18.31 -13.89
CA LYS A 328 9.54 -18.26 -12.80
C LYS A 328 9.33 -19.39 -11.79
N ARG A 329 8.09 -19.69 -11.41
CA ARG A 329 7.75 -20.82 -10.52
C ARG A 329 8.21 -22.16 -11.14
N GLN A 330 7.97 -22.34 -12.44
CA GLN A 330 8.40 -23.55 -13.15
C GLN A 330 9.92 -23.68 -13.15
N ARG A 331 10.67 -22.62 -13.48
CA ARG A 331 12.15 -22.65 -13.42
C ARG A 331 12.68 -22.96 -12.02
N ALA A 332 12.08 -22.39 -10.97
CA ALA A 332 12.48 -22.69 -9.60
C ALA A 332 12.23 -24.16 -9.22
N ARG A 333 11.12 -24.76 -9.66
CA ARG A 333 10.82 -26.19 -9.49
C ARG A 333 11.87 -27.05 -10.22
N ASP A 334 12.20 -26.71 -11.46
CA ASP A 334 13.17 -27.45 -12.28
C ASP A 334 14.58 -27.42 -11.67
N ILE A 335 15.00 -26.25 -11.17
CA ILE A 335 16.26 -26.10 -10.44
C ILE A 335 16.23 -26.94 -9.15
N GLY A 336 15.18 -26.90 -8.37
CA GLY A 336 15.01 -27.71 -7.16
C GLY A 336 15.07 -29.22 -7.45
N HIS A 337 14.48 -29.67 -8.56
CA HIS A 337 14.57 -31.06 -9.03
C HIS A 337 16.01 -31.46 -9.43
N LYS A 338 16.74 -30.58 -10.14
CA LYS A 338 18.13 -30.79 -10.49
C LYS A 338 19.04 -30.91 -9.28
N TYR A 339 18.88 -30.00 -8.29
CA TYR A 339 19.66 -30.06 -7.05
C TYR A 339 19.37 -31.31 -6.23
N ARG A 340 18.12 -31.77 -6.15
CA ARG A 340 17.76 -33.04 -5.48
C ARG A 340 18.40 -34.26 -6.16
N LYS A 341 18.36 -34.33 -7.50
CA LYS A 341 19.03 -35.40 -8.26
C LYS A 341 20.55 -35.40 -8.04
N LEU A 342 21.20 -34.24 -8.08
CA LEU A 342 22.62 -34.07 -7.82
C LEU A 342 23.03 -34.49 -6.39
N ASN A 343 22.26 -34.11 -5.40
CA ASN A 343 22.54 -34.48 -4.01
C ASN A 343 22.30 -35.98 -3.76
N TRP A 344 21.28 -36.56 -4.39
CA TRP A 344 21.01 -37.99 -4.33
C TRP A 344 22.14 -38.78 -4.96
N SER A 345 22.63 -38.39 -6.15
CA SER A 345 23.75 -39.04 -6.82
C SER A 345 25.08 -38.92 -6.05
N LYS A 346 25.32 -37.78 -5.37
CA LYS A 346 26.48 -37.61 -4.48
C LYS A 346 26.39 -38.47 -3.20
N ARG A 347 25.21 -38.67 -2.62
CA ARG A 347 24.99 -39.58 -1.50
C ARG A 347 25.18 -41.04 -1.91
N ALA A 348 24.61 -41.45 -3.02
CA ALA A 348 24.79 -42.79 -3.57
C ALA A 348 26.26 -43.15 -3.87
N LYS A 349 27.07 -42.18 -4.34
CA LYS A 349 28.51 -42.35 -4.56
C LYS A 349 29.36 -42.39 -3.29
N ARG A 350 28.85 -41.92 -2.16
CA ARG A 350 29.55 -41.92 -0.87
C ARG A 350 29.19 -43.12 0.01
N GLY A 351 28.36 -44.06 -0.46
CA GLY A 351 28.05 -45.30 0.24
C GLY A 351 27.22 -45.16 1.51
N GLN A 352 26.43 -44.09 1.61
CA GLN A 352 25.46 -43.90 2.70
C GLN A 352 24.05 -43.84 2.14
#